data_305beb6092b8fdf282705fafde6b6ad5
#
_entry.id   305beb6092b8fdf282705fafde6b6ad5
#
_cell.length_a   1.000
_cell.length_b   1.000
_cell.length_c   1.000
_cell.angle_alpha   90.00
_cell.angle_beta   90.00
_cell.angle_gamma   90.00
#
_symmetry.space_group_name_H-M   'P 1'
#
loop_
_entity.id
_entity.type
_entity.pdbx_description
1 polymer ?
#
loop_
_entity_poly.entity_id
_entity_poly.type
_entity_poly.pdbx_seq_one_letter_code
_entity_poly.pdbx_strand_id
1 'polypeptide(L)'
;FLSLSNNDSIKVTPMKNLFYLLLCLIAGTSCSQADPTKPWNKGAFETQKYRNLFAEIGYKQADIDAKLQSVFDDVFYGPDKVYFEVGDSMAYISDIKNHDVRTEGMSYGLMIAVQFDRKDIFDRLWRWGTKYMQHQEGPLKGYFAWSCKTDGTRNSQGPASDGELYYVTALIFASNRWGNDTGINYLAEAQNILNCSMEKDGTNRVMPFINVEHKLITFVPDIHGGRFTDPSYHVPAFYEVWARWANDGRADFWRECAERSREYLHKSIHPVTGLNPDYNNYDGSLLGNNRIIGDAFRFDSWRVPMNIALDYSWACADKEWQQEYGNKIQDFLYSQGIDTFVDQYNVDGTQVKDTLRAGEHKALRHSLGLVATSAAASLMCTHEKSREFVDKLWNAKHEPYEDGYFDAYYDGLLRLFAFMHLSGNYRIIFPEK
;
A
#
# COMPACT_ATOMS: atom_id res chain seq x y z
N PHE A 1 -45.60 13.08 73.29
CA PHE A 1 -46.92 12.43 73.39
C PHE A 1 -47.01 11.27 72.43
N LEU A 2 -47.09 10.04 73.03
CA LEU A 2 -47.72 8.82 72.58
C LEU A 2 -47.17 8.21 71.27
N SER A 3 -46.47 7.15 71.34
CA SER A 3 -46.68 5.72 71.67
C SER A 3 -47.62 5.02 70.71
N LEU A 4 -47.12 3.90 70.23
CA LEU A 4 -47.59 2.52 70.08
C LEU A 4 -47.09 1.94 68.80
N SER A 5 -46.18 1.05 68.85
CA SER A 5 -46.19 -0.44 68.88
C SER A 5 -47.19 -1.02 67.85
N ASN A 6 -46.60 -1.78 66.90
CA ASN A 6 -47.10 -3.12 66.65
C ASN A 6 -46.06 -3.95 65.92
N ASN A 7 -45.71 -5.05 66.55
CA ASN A 7 -45.03 -6.19 66.01
C ASN A 7 -45.92 -6.90 64.99
N ASP A 8 -45.42 -7.15 63.81
CA ASP A 8 -45.86 -8.29 63.03
C ASP A 8 -44.69 -9.04 62.50
N SER A 9 -44.53 -10.21 63.08
CA SER A 9 -43.53 -11.22 62.75
C SER A 9 -43.87 -11.90 61.44
N ILE A 10 -43.07 -11.58 60.39
CA ILE A 10 -43.14 -12.32 59.13
C ILE A 10 -42.20 -13.52 59.23
N LYS A 11 -42.79 -14.69 59.13
CA LYS A 11 -42.14 -16.01 59.09
C LYS A 11 -41.21 -16.07 57.88
N VAL A 12 -39.90 -16.30 58.14
CA VAL A 12 -38.91 -16.61 57.13
C VAL A 12 -39.02 -18.09 56.77
N THR A 13 -39.45 -18.37 55.56
CA THR A 13 -39.38 -19.73 54.99
C THR A 13 -38.02 -19.89 54.33
N PRO A 14 -37.25 -20.96 54.59
CA PRO A 14 -35.97 -21.13 53.94
C PRO A 14 -36.16 -21.52 52.48
N MET A 15 -35.77 -20.64 51.57
CA MET A 15 -35.66 -20.98 50.16
C MET A 15 -34.43 -21.85 49.96
N LYS A 16 -34.66 -23.06 49.47
CA LYS A 16 -33.66 -24.06 49.08
C LYS A 16 -32.81 -23.45 47.93
N ASN A 17 -31.50 -23.45 48.13
CA ASN A 17 -30.52 -23.14 47.12
C ASN A 17 -30.67 -24.08 45.92
N LEU A 18 -31.18 -23.58 44.81
CA LEU A 18 -31.14 -24.23 43.53
C LEU A 18 -29.89 -23.70 42.80
N PHE A 19 -28.76 -24.39 42.95
CA PHE A 19 -27.58 -24.20 42.16
C PHE A 19 -27.91 -24.62 40.74
N TYR A 20 -28.25 -23.65 39.87
CA TYR A 20 -28.18 -23.85 38.41
C TYR A 20 -26.71 -23.78 38.00
N LEU A 21 -26.14 -24.98 37.79
CA LEU A 21 -24.90 -25.12 37.07
C LEU A 21 -25.12 -24.71 35.63
N LEU A 22 -24.84 -23.44 35.33
CA LEU A 22 -24.77 -22.95 33.94
C LEU A 22 -23.48 -23.52 33.36
N LEU A 23 -23.55 -24.66 32.71
CA LEU A 23 -22.50 -25.17 31.85
C LEU A 23 -22.44 -24.20 30.65
N CYS A 24 -21.57 -23.19 30.74
CA CYS A 24 -21.10 -22.49 29.56
C CYS A 24 -20.31 -23.50 28.74
N LEU A 25 -20.96 -24.12 27.76
CA LEU A 25 -20.31 -24.67 26.60
C LEU A 25 -19.56 -23.54 25.93
N ILE A 26 -18.31 -23.33 26.30
CA ILE A 26 -17.36 -22.60 25.45
C ILE A 26 -17.20 -23.51 24.25
N ALA A 27 -18.00 -23.25 23.22
CA ALA A 27 -17.67 -23.69 21.88
C ALA A 27 -16.36 -22.97 21.55
N GLY A 28 -15.26 -23.63 21.87
CA GLY A 28 -13.95 -23.28 21.35
C GLY A 28 -14.08 -23.36 19.84
N THR A 29 -14.38 -22.24 19.20
CA THR A 29 -14.04 -22.07 17.79
C THR A 29 -12.54 -22.19 17.75
N SER A 30 -12.06 -23.42 17.58
CA SER A 30 -10.73 -23.69 17.11
C SER A 30 -10.58 -22.86 15.85
N CYS A 31 -9.97 -21.66 15.98
CA CYS A 31 -9.40 -20.98 14.85
C CYS A 31 -8.35 -21.97 14.33
N SER A 32 -8.71 -22.77 13.33
CA SER A 32 -7.72 -23.56 12.63
C SER A 32 -6.69 -22.58 12.13
N GLN A 33 -5.52 -22.54 12.77
CA GLN A 33 -4.38 -21.80 12.23
C GLN A 33 -4.25 -22.28 10.79
N ALA A 34 -4.36 -21.35 9.87
CA ALA A 34 -4.18 -21.66 8.47
C ALA A 34 -2.77 -22.25 8.35
N ASP A 35 -2.67 -23.46 7.83
CA ASP A 35 -1.39 -24.08 7.53
C ASP A 35 -0.64 -23.16 6.56
N PRO A 36 0.49 -22.56 6.98
CA PRO A 36 1.21 -21.58 6.15
C PRO A 36 1.77 -22.19 4.87
N THR A 37 1.80 -23.53 4.78
CA THR A 37 2.21 -24.27 3.59
C THR A 37 1.03 -24.51 2.63
N LYS A 38 -0.23 -24.24 3.06
CA LYS A 38 -1.40 -24.40 2.20
C LYS A 38 -1.69 -23.08 1.48
N PRO A 39 -1.58 -23.07 0.16
CA PRO A 39 -1.86 -21.87 -0.62
C PRO A 39 -3.34 -21.46 -0.48
N TRP A 40 -3.59 -20.18 -0.41
CA TRP A 40 -4.93 -19.62 -0.51
C TRP A 40 -5.48 -19.90 -1.91
N ASN A 41 -6.74 -20.32 -1.99
CA ASN A 41 -7.39 -20.64 -3.26
C ASN A 41 -8.30 -19.50 -3.73
N LYS A 42 -8.58 -18.53 -2.86
CA LYS A 42 -9.50 -17.41 -3.12
C LYS A 42 -9.02 -16.18 -2.39
N GLY A 43 -9.12 -15.03 -3.07
CA GLY A 43 -8.75 -13.73 -2.50
C GLY A 43 -9.82 -13.16 -1.56
N ALA A 44 -9.46 -12.03 -0.94
CA ALA A 44 -10.31 -11.34 0.02
C ALA A 44 -11.58 -10.73 -0.60
N PHE A 45 -11.60 -10.43 -1.91
CA PHE A 45 -12.82 -10.02 -2.59
C PHE A 45 -13.96 -11.06 -2.46
N GLU A 46 -13.63 -12.35 -2.38
CA GLU A 46 -14.60 -13.41 -2.19
C GLU A 46 -14.77 -13.81 -0.71
N THR A 47 -13.67 -13.84 0.04
CA THR A 47 -13.63 -14.46 1.38
C THR A 47 -13.73 -13.48 2.52
N GLN A 48 -13.37 -12.21 2.29
CA GLN A 48 -13.18 -11.16 3.31
C GLN A 48 -12.16 -11.57 4.41
N LYS A 49 -11.29 -12.54 4.11
CA LYS A 49 -10.26 -13.02 5.04
C LYS A 49 -8.89 -12.53 4.59
N TYR A 50 -8.06 -12.20 5.58
CA TYR A 50 -6.69 -11.72 5.39
C TYR A 50 -5.76 -12.53 6.26
N ARG A 51 -4.62 -12.94 5.71
CA ARG A 51 -3.60 -13.65 6.47
C ARG A 51 -2.92 -12.70 7.45
N ASN A 52 -2.64 -13.20 8.65
CA ASN A 52 -1.77 -12.53 9.61
C ASN A 52 -0.50 -13.36 9.80
N LEU A 53 0.51 -13.07 8.97
CA LEU A 53 1.76 -13.83 8.96
C LEU A 53 2.56 -13.67 10.26
N PHE A 54 2.46 -12.54 10.95
CA PHE A 54 3.08 -12.39 12.25
C PHE A 54 2.48 -13.38 13.28
N ALA A 55 1.16 -13.55 13.28
CA ALA A 55 0.52 -14.54 14.14
C ALA A 55 0.86 -15.98 13.71
N GLU A 56 0.95 -16.25 12.40
CA GLU A 56 1.32 -17.57 11.87
C GLU A 56 2.74 -18.00 12.25
N ILE A 57 3.67 -17.05 12.44
CA ILE A 57 5.04 -17.36 12.90
C ILE A 57 5.21 -17.29 14.43
N GLY A 58 4.13 -16.99 15.19
CA GLY A 58 4.08 -17.14 16.63
C GLY A 58 4.02 -15.85 17.45
N TYR A 59 3.96 -14.66 16.83
CA TYR A 59 3.74 -13.43 17.58
C TYR A 59 2.30 -13.35 18.11
N LYS A 60 2.13 -12.80 19.32
CA LYS A 60 0.81 -12.66 19.94
C LYS A 60 0.06 -11.50 19.32
N GLN A 61 -1.26 -11.63 19.17
CA GLN A 61 -2.10 -10.60 18.55
C GLN A 61 -1.95 -9.23 19.24
N ALA A 62 -1.90 -9.18 20.56
CA ALA A 62 -1.71 -7.91 21.28
C ALA A 62 -0.37 -7.23 20.96
N ASP A 63 0.69 -8.01 20.77
CA ASP A 63 2.01 -7.47 20.39
C ASP A 63 2.01 -7.00 18.94
N ILE A 64 1.27 -7.71 18.05
CA ILE A 64 1.11 -7.32 16.64
C ILE A 64 0.36 -6.00 16.56
N ASP A 65 -0.75 -5.86 17.27
CA ASP A 65 -1.56 -4.63 17.25
C ASP A 65 -0.76 -3.45 17.81
N ALA A 66 -0.05 -3.66 18.93
CA ALA A 66 0.81 -2.63 19.51
C ALA A 66 1.97 -2.23 18.58
N LYS A 67 2.59 -3.21 17.90
CA LYS A 67 3.68 -2.95 16.96
C LYS A 67 3.19 -2.19 15.73
N LEU A 68 2.06 -2.59 15.15
CA LEU A 68 1.46 -1.88 14.02
C LEU A 68 1.12 -0.42 14.39
N GLN A 69 0.53 -0.21 15.57
CA GLN A 69 0.26 1.15 16.06
C GLN A 69 1.55 1.95 16.26
N SER A 70 2.57 1.34 16.87
CA SER A 70 3.88 1.99 17.05
C SER A 70 4.53 2.40 15.72
N VAL A 71 4.45 1.54 14.68
CA VAL A 71 4.99 1.87 13.35
C VAL A 71 4.20 3.01 12.71
N PHE A 72 2.88 3.05 12.89
CA PHE A 72 2.06 4.18 12.45
C PHE A 72 2.46 5.47 13.20
N ASP A 73 2.60 5.40 14.53
CA ASP A 73 2.95 6.56 15.35
C ASP A 73 4.35 7.09 15.01
N ASP A 74 5.32 6.21 14.71
CA ASP A 74 6.65 6.62 14.24
C ASP A 74 6.56 7.49 12.99
N VAL A 75 5.79 7.07 12.00
CA VAL A 75 5.67 7.75 10.70
C VAL A 75 4.87 9.06 10.81
N PHE A 76 3.82 9.09 11.62
CA PHE A 76 2.90 10.23 11.68
C PHE A 76 3.20 11.20 12.82
N TYR A 77 3.78 10.76 13.93
CA TYR A 77 3.91 11.55 15.16
C TYR A 77 5.30 11.46 15.80
N GLY A 78 6.16 10.57 15.33
CA GLY A 78 7.51 10.37 15.85
C GLY A 78 8.43 11.58 15.66
N PRO A 79 9.68 11.50 16.16
CA PRO A 79 10.65 12.59 16.02
C PRO A 79 11.01 12.88 14.55
N ASP A 80 11.01 11.84 13.70
CA ASP A 80 11.32 11.92 12.27
C ASP A 80 10.05 11.75 11.41
N LYS A 81 8.91 12.18 11.93
CA LYS A 81 7.62 12.08 11.25
C LYS A 81 7.61 12.73 9.89
N VAL A 82 6.82 12.17 8.98
CA VAL A 82 6.62 12.72 7.64
C VAL A 82 5.29 13.47 7.49
N TYR A 83 4.38 13.37 8.47
CA TYR A 83 3.08 14.03 8.49
C TYR A 83 3.16 15.38 9.20
N PHE A 84 2.67 16.44 8.56
CA PHE A 84 2.68 17.81 9.08
C PHE A 84 1.33 18.48 8.89
N GLU A 85 0.76 18.97 9.98
CA GLU A 85 -0.48 19.73 9.96
C GLU A 85 -0.23 21.20 9.58
N VAL A 86 -1.19 21.77 8.82
CA VAL A 86 -1.18 23.17 8.37
C VAL A 86 -2.49 23.83 8.77
N GLY A 87 -2.44 24.69 9.76
CA GLY A 87 -3.62 25.27 10.36
C GLY A 87 -4.59 24.22 10.87
N ASP A 88 -5.89 24.55 10.90
CA ASP A 88 -6.89 23.69 11.52
C ASP A 88 -7.46 22.61 10.58
N SER A 89 -7.20 22.68 9.27
CA SER A 89 -7.96 21.90 8.30
C SER A 89 -7.14 21.17 7.24
N MET A 90 -5.82 21.39 7.16
CA MET A 90 -4.96 20.81 6.15
C MET A 90 -3.76 20.08 6.77
N ALA A 91 -3.15 19.18 5.99
CA ALA A 91 -1.90 18.53 6.31
C ALA A 91 -1.22 18.01 5.03
N TYR A 92 0.08 17.73 5.11
CA TYR A 92 0.83 17.10 4.03
C TYR A 92 1.76 16.01 4.55
N ILE A 93 2.17 15.13 3.65
CA ILE A 93 3.27 14.18 3.82
C ILE A 93 4.48 14.75 3.10
N SER A 94 5.59 14.91 3.82
CA SER A 94 6.84 15.47 3.28
C SER A 94 7.90 14.40 3.11
N ASP A 95 8.56 14.40 1.96
CA ASP A 95 9.90 13.85 1.87
C ASP A 95 10.84 14.82 2.57
N ILE A 96 11.16 14.50 3.82
CA ILE A 96 11.92 15.39 4.73
C ILE A 96 13.30 15.68 4.14
N LYS A 97 13.91 14.70 3.53
CA LYS A 97 15.27 14.83 2.97
C LYS A 97 15.30 15.76 1.76
N ASN A 98 14.30 15.65 0.88
CA ASN A 98 14.21 16.49 -0.31
C ASN A 98 13.47 17.81 -0.06
N HIS A 99 12.90 17.99 1.13
CA HIS A 99 12.13 19.17 1.53
C HIS A 99 10.98 19.47 0.57
N ASP A 100 10.30 18.41 0.08
CA ASP A 100 9.18 18.54 -0.82
C ASP A 100 7.99 17.66 -0.40
N VAL A 101 6.88 17.89 -1.05
CA VAL A 101 5.62 17.14 -0.90
C VAL A 101 5.32 16.51 -2.26
N ARG A 102 5.22 15.19 -2.30
CA ARG A 102 4.99 14.42 -3.53
C ARG A 102 3.62 13.77 -3.53
N THR A 103 3.04 13.61 -4.71
CA THR A 103 1.78 12.87 -4.88
C THR A 103 1.89 11.44 -4.37
N GLU A 104 3.05 10.81 -4.50
CA GLU A 104 3.36 9.49 -3.92
C GLU A 104 3.07 9.49 -2.41
N GLY A 105 3.77 10.32 -1.63
CA GLY A 105 3.58 10.36 -0.18
C GLY A 105 2.19 10.81 0.25
N MET A 106 1.62 11.79 -0.45
CA MET A 106 0.26 12.28 -0.17
C MET A 106 -0.78 11.17 -0.37
N SER A 107 -0.69 10.43 -1.48
CA SER A 107 -1.61 9.34 -1.78
C SER A 107 -1.42 8.13 -0.87
N TYR A 108 -0.18 7.83 -0.48
CA TYR A 108 0.12 6.83 0.55
C TYR A 108 -0.48 7.23 1.90
N GLY A 109 -0.33 8.49 2.30
CA GLY A 109 -0.93 9.01 3.52
C GLY A 109 -2.45 8.87 3.54
N LEU A 110 -3.14 9.13 2.42
CA LEU A 110 -4.57 8.89 2.30
C LEU A 110 -4.93 7.41 2.43
N MET A 111 -4.19 6.53 1.75
CA MET A 111 -4.42 5.08 1.84
C MET A 111 -4.21 4.58 3.28
N ILE A 112 -3.14 5.00 3.94
CA ILE A 112 -2.88 4.64 5.34
C ILE A 112 -4.00 5.18 6.23
N ALA A 113 -4.39 6.45 6.08
CA ALA A 113 -5.43 7.06 6.88
C ALA A 113 -6.77 6.32 6.75
N VAL A 114 -7.18 5.94 5.54
CA VAL A 114 -8.43 5.19 5.36
C VAL A 114 -8.34 3.77 5.91
N GLN A 115 -7.17 3.12 5.90
CA GLN A 115 -6.98 1.80 6.50
C GLN A 115 -7.04 1.85 8.04
N PHE A 116 -6.50 2.91 8.66
CA PHE A 116 -6.53 3.13 10.11
C PHE A 116 -7.80 3.81 10.63
N ASP A 117 -8.81 4.02 9.76
CA ASP A 117 -10.05 4.73 10.09
C ASP A 117 -9.83 6.16 10.63
N ARG A 118 -8.82 6.85 10.08
CA ARG A 118 -8.43 8.21 10.44
C ARG A 118 -8.95 9.22 9.41
N LYS A 119 -10.27 9.43 9.45
CA LYS A 119 -10.95 10.43 8.59
C LYS A 119 -10.38 11.83 8.76
N ASP A 120 -9.98 12.20 9.98
CA ASP A 120 -9.37 13.48 10.31
C ASP A 120 -8.07 13.71 9.52
N ILE A 121 -7.18 12.72 9.47
CA ILE A 121 -5.93 12.77 8.69
C ILE A 121 -6.24 12.80 7.20
N PHE A 122 -7.14 11.90 6.75
CA PHE A 122 -7.52 11.79 5.33
C PHE A 122 -8.02 13.12 4.79
N ASP A 123 -8.98 13.73 5.46
CA ASP A 123 -9.59 14.98 5.01
C ASP A 123 -8.59 16.15 4.98
N ARG A 124 -7.67 16.21 5.94
CA ARG A 124 -6.59 17.20 5.97
C ARG A 124 -5.63 17.06 4.80
N LEU A 125 -5.19 15.85 4.52
CA LEU A 125 -4.31 15.54 3.39
C LEU A 125 -5.00 15.85 2.05
N TRP A 126 -6.26 15.43 1.91
CA TRP A 126 -7.04 15.68 0.69
C TRP A 126 -7.20 17.18 0.42
N ARG A 127 -7.55 17.98 1.44
CA ARG A 127 -7.70 19.43 1.28
C ARG A 127 -6.39 20.12 0.88
N TRP A 128 -5.27 19.68 1.41
CA TRP A 128 -3.97 20.23 1.01
C TRP A 128 -3.62 19.86 -0.44
N GLY A 129 -3.78 18.59 -0.80
CA GLY A 129 -3.52 18.09 -2.14
C GLY A 129 -4.37 18.79 -3.21
N THR A 130 -5.68 18.91 -2.98
CA THR A 130 -6.59 19.58 -3.91
C THR A 130 -6.30 21.09 -4.03
N LYS A 131 -5.91 21.73 -2.94
CA LYS A 131 -5.63 23.16 -2.94
C LYS A 131 -4.33 23.52 -3.68
N TYR A 132 -3.26 22.76 -3.45
CA TYR A 132 -1.93 23.15 -3.91
C TYR A 132 -1.43 22.32 -5.09
N MET A 133 -1.75 21.04 -5.15
CA MET A 133 -1.25 20.14 -6.19
C MET A 133 -2.21 20.00 -7.36
N GLN A 134 -3.53 19.88 -7.11
CA GLN A 134 -4.49 19.61 -8.18
C GLN A 134 -4.68 20.81 -9.12
N HIS A 135 -4.67 20.53 -10.42
CA HIS A 135 -5.03 21.50 -11.44
C HIS A 135 -6.54 21.61 -11.57
N GLN A 136 -7.08 22.79 -11.33
CA GLN A 136 -8.52 23.05 -11.40
C GLN A 136 -9.00 23.45 -12.80
N GLU A 137 -8.07 23.87 -13.66
CA GLU A 137 -8.34 24.34 -15.01
C GLU A 137 -7.19 24.01 -15.97
N GLY A 138 -7.36 24.32 -17.24
CA GLY A 138 -6.35 24.15 -18.27
C GLY A 138 -6.15 22.69 -18.69
N PRO A 139 -5.10 22.42 -19.50
CA PRO A 139 -4.86 21.08 -20.08
C PRO A 139 -4.66 19.98 -19.03
N LEU A 140 -4.07 20.31 -17.87
CA LEU A 140 -3.80 19.38 -16.79
C LEU A 140 -4.96 19.24 -15.79
N LYS A 141 -6.11 19.87 -16.05
CA LYS A 141 -7.27 19.79 -15.15
C LYS A 141 -7.53 18.35 -14.68
N GLY A 142 -7.72 18.18 -13.36
CA GLY A 142 -7.95 16.91 -12.68
C GLY A 142 -6.69 16.18 -12.24
N TYR A 143 -5.55 16.44 -12.87
CA TYR A 143 -4.25 15.90 -12.45
C TYR A 143 -3.61 16.72 -11.34
N PHE A 144 -2.64 16.12 -10.66
CA PHE A 144 -1.88 16.73 -9.58
C PHE A 144 -0.44 17.02 -10.02
N ALA A 145 0.09 18.19 -9.70
CA ALA A 145 1.52 18.44 -9.77
C ALA A 145 2.26 17.45 -8.85
N TRP A 146 3.15 16.63 -9.42
CA TRP A 146 3.73 15.51 -8.68
C TRP A 146 4.59 15.94 -7.48
N SER A 147 5.14 17.16 -7.52
CA SER A 147 5.97 17.69 -6.43
C SER A 147 5.70 19.17 -6.19
N CYS A 148 5.55 19.51 -4.92
CA CYS A 148 5.44 20.88 -4.40
C CYS A 148 6.42 21.09 -3.25
N LYS A 149 6.76 22.35 -2.97
CA LYS A 149 7.36 22.74 -1.70
C LYS A 149 6.32 22.63 -0.57
N THR A 150 6.78 22.63 0.66
CA THR A 150 5.90 22.59 1.85
C THR A 150 4.98 23.82 2.00
N ASP A 151 5.29 24.91 1.33
CA ASP A 151 4.44 26.10 1.23
C ASP A 151 3.37 26.02 0.12
N GLY A 152 3.35 24.90 -0.64
CA GLY A 152 2.43 24.66 -1.74
C GLY A 152 2.91 25.18 -3.10
N THR A 153 4.08 25.82 -3.19
CA THR A 153 4.67 26.21 -4.49
C THR A 153 5.03 24.95 -5.29
N ARG A 154 4.53 24.83 -6.50
CA ARG A 154 4.80 23.67 -7.36
C ARG A 154 6.24 23.66 -7.86
N ASN A 155 6.95 22.57 -7.64
CA ASN A 155 8.27 22.31 -8.21
C ASN A 155 8.14 21.85 -9.67
N SER A 156 7.07 21.14 -10.00
CA SER A 156 6.72 20.68 -11.33
C SER A 156 5.22 20.88 -11.59
N GLN A 157 4.83 21.07 -12.84
CA GLN A 157 3.42 21.12 -13.20
C GLN A 157 2.86 19.75 -13.61
N GLY A 158 3.72 18.84 -14.07
CA GLY A 158 3.31 17.54 -14.56
C GLY A 158 2.88 16.60 -13.45
N PRO A 159 1.99 15.65 -13.73
CA PRO A 159 1.60 14.56 -12.82
C PRO A 159 2.59 13.40 -12.85
N ALA A 160 2.46 12.50 -11.85
CA ALA A 160 3.07 11.18 -11.82
C ALA A 160 1.96 10.15 -11.61
N SER A 161 1.89 9.13 -12.47
CA SER A 161 0.72 8.25 -12.56
C SER A 161 0.46 7.42 -11.30
N ASP A 162 1.47 7.10 -10.52
CA ASP A 162 1.35 6.35 -9.26
C ASP A 162 0.52 7.10 -8.19
N GLY A 163 0.69 8.42 -8.12
CA GLY A 163 -0.09 9.24 -7.21
C GLY A 163 -1.58 9.19 -7.52
N GLU A 164 -1.95 9.36 -8.78
CA GLU A 164 -3.34 9.30 -9.25
C GLU A 164 -3.96 7.93 -8.98
N LEU A 165 -3.20 6.85 -9.21
CA LEU A 165 -3.64 5.48 -8.94
C LEU A 165 -4.07 5.29 -7.48
N TYR A 166 -3.22 5.71 -6.55
CA TYR A 166 -3.48 5.59 -5.11
C TYR A 166 -4.58 6.56 -4.65
N TYR A 167 -4.63 7.80 -5.18
CA TYR A 167 -5.71 8.76 -4.88
C TYR A 167 -7.08 8.17 -5.19
N VAL A 168 -7.27 7.65 -6.41
CA VAL A 168 -8.55 7.06 -6.83
C VAL A 168 -8.96 5.93 -5.89
N THR A 169 -8.05 5.02 -5.59
CA THR A 169 -8.37 3.86 -4.74
C THR A 169 -8.67 4.26 -3.29
N ALA A 170 -7.87 5.17 -2.73
CA ALA A 170 -8.09 5.68 -1.38
C ALA A 170 -9.42 6.44 -1.25
N LEU A 171 -9.81 7.23 -2.26
CA LEU A 171 -11.09 7.93 -2.31
C LEU A 171 -12.27 6.96 -2.41
N ILE A 172 -12.18 5.91 -3.22
CA ILE A 172 -13.22 4.87 -3.28
C ILE A 172 -13.35 4.20 -1.91
N PHE A 173 -12.25 3.88 -1.24
CA PHE A 173 -12.30 3.32 0.11
C PHE A 173 -12.87 4.29 1.14
N ALA A 174 -12.55 5.58 1.05
CA ALA A 174 -13.13 6.61 1.89
C ALA A 174 -14.66 6.72 1.69
N SER A 175 -15.12 6.68 0.45
CA SER A 175 -16.55 6.60 0.11
C SER A 175 -17.22 5.38 0.73
N ASN A 176 -16.59 4.21 0.62
CA ASN A 176 -17.13 2.97 1.16
C ASN A 176 -17.17 2.95 2.69
N ARG A 177 -16.22 3.61 3.36
CA ARG A 177 -16.09 3.62 4.83
C ARG A 177 -16.90 4.71 5.50
N TRP A 178 -16.88 5.93 4.94
CA TRP A 178 -17.43 7.12 5.60
C TRP A 178 -18.61 7.74 4.87
N GLY A 179 -18.97 7.20 3.69
CA GLY A 179 -20.01 7.78 2.84
C GLY A 179 -19.56 9.05 2.13
N ASN A 180 -20.50 9.72 1.45
CA ASN A 180 -20.22 10.87 0.59
C ASN A 180 -20.83 12.20 1.08
N ASP A 181 -21.59 12.17 2.18
CA ASP A 181 -22.33 13.32 2.72
C ASP A 181 -21.62 13.96 3.94
N THR A 182 -20.29 13.80 4.02
CA THR A 182 -19.48 14.17 5.20
C THR A 182 -18.62 15.41 4.99
N GLY A 183 -18.99 16.27 4.03
CA GLY A 183 -18.25 17.48 3.65
C GLY A 183 -17.30 17.30 2.46
N ILE A 184 -16.93 16.07 2.13
CA ILE A 184 -16.21 15.67 0.92
C ILE A 184 -17.00 14.53 0.29
N ASN A 185 -17.35 14.66 -1.00
CA ASN A 185 -17.93 13.58 -1.77
C ASN A 185 -16.78 12.76 -2.39
N TYR A 186 -16.26 11.79 -1.63
CA TYR A 186 -15.08 11.03 -2.01
C TYR A 186 -15.25 10.28 -3.33
N LEU A 187 -16.43 9.70 -3.59
CA LEU A 187 -16.68 9.00 -4.85
C LEU A 187 -16.66 9.97 -6.04
N ALA A 188 -17.27 11.14 -5.89
CA ALA A 188 -17.24 12.15 -6.95
C ALA A 188 -15.83 12.65 -7.23
N GLU A 189 -14.98 12.78 -6.20
CA GLU A 189 -13.57 13.15 -6.38
C GLU A 189 -12.78 12.05 -7.12
N ALA A 190 -12.98 10.77 -6.79
CA ALA A 190 -12.40 9.66 -7.53
C ALA A 190 -12.83 9.65 -9.01
N GLN A 191 -14.13 9.83 -9.26
CA GLN A 191 -14.71 9.90 -10.60
C GLN A 191 -14.17 11.12 -11.38
N ASN A 192 -13.96 12.25 -10.72
CA ASN A 192 -13.38 13.44 -11.34
C ASN A 192 -11.97 13.18 -11.86
N ILE A 193 -11.11 12.52 -11.07
CA ILE A 193 -9.75 12.15 -11.50
C ILE A 193 -9.83 11.20 -12.71
N LEU A 194 -10.63 10.13 -12.61
CA LEU A 194 -10.79 9.16 -13.71
C LEU A 194 -11.33 9.79 -14.97
N ASN A 195 -12.40 10.59 -14.88
CA ASN A 195 -13.03 11.22 -16.05
C ASN A 195 -12.09 12.25 -16.70
N CYS A 196 -11.49 13.14 -15.90
CA CYS A 196 -10.54 14.11 -16.41
C CYS A 196 -9.33 13.45 -17.09
N SER A 197 -8.87 12.32 -16.56
CA SER A 197 -7.78 11.57 -17.19
C SER A 197 -8.22 10.93 -18.50
N MET A 198 -9.33 10.19 -18.51
CA MET A 198 -9.78 9.41 -19.67
C MET A 198 -10.28 10.29 -20.84
N GLU A 199 -10.51 11.58 -20.61
CA GLU A 199 -10.82 12.58 -21.65
C GLU A 199 -9.57 13.14 -22.34
N LYS A 200 -8.36 12.87 -21.83
CA LYS A 200 -7.11 13.34 -22.46
C LYS A 200 -6.84 12.54 -23.74
N ASP A 201 -6.43 13.22 -24.79
CA ASP A 201 -6.22 12.66 -26.12
C ASP A 201 -4.84 12.97 -26.75
N GLY A 202 -3.92 13.50 -25.94
CA GLY A 202 -2.62 13.97 -26.41
C GLY A 202 -2.58 15.44 -26.81
N THR A 203 -3.74 16.12 -26.88
CA THR A 203 -3.81 17.56 -27.05
C THR A 203 -3.07 18.27 -25.93
N ASN A 204 -2.31 19.31 -26.24
CA ASN A 204 -1.40 19.97 -25.32
C ASN A 204 -0.38 19.04 -24.65
N ARG A 205 -0.08 17.90 -25.28
CA ARG A 205 0.89 16.89 -24.84
C ARG A 205 0.45 16.11 -23.58
N VAL A 206 -0.82 16.20 -23.18
CA VAL A 206 -1.36 15.53 -22.00
C VAL A 206 -2.10 14.26 -22.43
N MET A 207 -1.73 13.14 -21.80
CA MET A 207 -2.26 11.80 -22.08
C MET A 207 -3.08 11.30 -20.87
N PRO A 208 -3.92 10.27 -21.03
CA PRO A 208 -4.45 9.52 -19.89
C PRO A 208 -3.31 8.89 -19.09
N PHE A 209 -3.46 8.76 -17.77
CA PHE A 209 -2.47 8.03 -16.96
C PHE A 209 -2.56 6.49 -17.15
N ILE A 210 -3.61 6.01 -17.78
CA ILE A 210 -3.71 4.65 -18.35
C ILE A 210 -3.62 4.76 -19.87
N ASN A 211 -2.63 4.09 -20.46
CA ASN A 211 -2.56 3.93 -21.89
C ASN A 211 -3.74 3.08 -22.35
N VAL A 212 -4.67 3.65 -23.14
CA VAL A 212 -5.93 3.00 -23.50
C VAL A 212 -5.75 1.85 -24.49
N GLU A 213 -4.69 1.86 -25.31
CA GLU A 213 -4.37 0.79 -26.26
C GLU A 213 -3.82 -0.43 -25.53
N HIS A 214 -2.83 -0.21 -24.68
CA HIS A 214 -2.19 -1.29 -23.91
C HIS A 214 -2.99 -1.68 -22.66
N LYS A 215 -3.88 -0.79 -22.16
CA LYS A 215 -4.58 -0.93 -20.86
C LYS A 215 -3.62 -1.08 -19.68
N LEU A 216 -2.52 -0.35 -19.76
CA LEU A 216 -1.44 -0.34 -18.78
C LEU A 216 -1.18 1.09 -18.31
N ILE A 217 -0.77 1.23 -17.06
CA ILE A 217 -0.42 2.54 -16.50
C ILE A 217 0.82 3.12 -17.21
N THR A 218 0.82 4.43 -17.45
CA THR A 218 1.97 5.14 -18.02
C THR A 218 2.93 5.55 -16.92
N PHE A 219 4.21 5.74 -17.22
CA PHE A 219 5.13 6.34 -16.26
C PHE A 219 4.71 7.78 -15.91
N VAL A 220 4.55 8.63 -16.92
CA VAL A 220 4.02 9.98 -16.78
C VAL A 220 2.98 10.20 -17.88
N PRO A 221 1.81 10.79 -17.58
CA PRO A 221 0.74 10.97 -18.55
C PRO A 221 1.00 12.17 -19.48
N ASP A 222 2.09 12.10 -20.21
CA ASP A 222 2.43 13.01 -21.31
C ASP A 222 2.89 12.23 -22.55
N ILE A 223 3.07 12.93 -23.69
CA ILE A 223 3.45 12.29 -24.96
C ILE A 223 4.84 11.65 -24.96
N HIS A 224 5.67 11.88 -23.96
CA HIS A 224 6.99 11.26 -23.81
C HIS A 224 6.97 10.16 -22.76
N GLY A 225 6.55 10.45 -21.53
CA GLY A 225 6.44 9.50 -20.46
C GLY A 225 5.33 8.47 -20.64
N GLY A 226 4.33 8.80 -21.47
CA GLY A 226 3.27 7.87 -21.87
C GLY A 226 3.67 6.80 -22.88
N ARG A 227 4.95 6.74 -23.30
CA ARG A 227 5.47 5.72 -24.22
C ARG A 227 6.00 4.47 -23.53
N PHE A 228 6.16 4.52 -22.23
CA PHE A 228 6.68 3.44 -21.41
C PHE A 228 5.99 3.44 -20.04
N THR A 229 6.30 2.46 -19.23
CA THR A 229 5.70 2.24 -17.93
C THR A 229 6.75 1.95 -16.86
N ASP A 230 6.32 1.98 -15.61
CA ASP A 230 7.07 1.55 -14.44
C ASP A 230 6.40 0.29 -13.85
N PRO A 231 7.11 -0.85 -13.72
CA PRO A 231 6.54 -2.07 -13.13
C PRO A 231 5.92 -1.85 -11.75
N SER A 232 6.47 -0.94 -10.95
CA SER A 232 5.98 -0.64 -9.60
C SER A 232 4.67 0.14 -9.58
N TYR A 233 4.26 0.73 -10.70
CA TYR A 233 2.99 1.42 -10.83
C TYR A 233 1.83 0.44 -11.09
N HIS A 234 2.13 -0.82 -11.44
CA HIS A 234 1.10 -1.84 -11.68
C HIS A 234 0.59 -2.42 -10.38
N VAL A 235 -0.64 -2.08 -10.02
CA VAL A 235 -1.35 -2.60 -8.86
C VAL A 235 -2.69 -3.18 -9.32
N PRO A 236 -2.72 -4.42 -9.90
CA PRO A 236 -3.94 -5.01 -10.47
C PRO A 236 -5.11 -5.02 -9.48
N ALA A 237 -4.83 -5.23 -8.20
CA ALA A 237 -5.82 -5.20 -7.13
C ALA A 237 -6.63 -3.89 -7.07
N PHE A 238 -6.04 -2.75 -7.45
CA PHE A 238 -6.73 -1.46 -7.45
C PHE A 238 -7.72 -1.36 -8.61
N TYR A 239 -7.37 -1.87 -9.79
CA TYR A 239 -8.32 -1.91 -10.91
C TYR A 239 -9.52 -2.82 -10.61
N GLU A 240 -9.32 -3.88 -9.82
CA GLU A 240 -10.43 -4.71 -9.31
C GLU A 240 -11.36 -3.92 -8.37
N VAL A 241 -10.81 -3.01 -7.55
CA VAL A 241 -11.61 -2.08 -6.74
C VAL A 241 -12.39 -1.12 -7.64
N TRP A 242 -11.73 -0.53 -8.65
CA TRP A 242 -12.37 0.42 -9.55
C TRP A 242 -13.49 -0.23 -10.37
N ALA A 243 -13.25 -1.44 -10.88
CA ALA A 243 -14.25 -2.20 -11.60
C ALA A 243 -15.53 -2.43 -10.80
N ARG A 244 -15.41 -2.52 -9.47
CA ARG A 244 -16.55 -2.78 -8.58
C ARG A 244 -17.24 -1.53 -8.08
N TRP A 245 -16.47 -0.45 -7.80
CA TRP A 245 -17.00 0.67 -7.01
C TRP A 245 -16.68 2.07 -7.53
N ALA A 246 -15.94 2.23 -8.61
CA ALA A 246 -15.74 3.57 -9.20
C ALA A 246 -17.04 4.17 -9.75
N ASN A 247 -17.97 3.33 -10.19
CA ASN A 247 -19.26 3.72 -10.76
C ASN A 247 -19.13 4.79 -11.88
N ASP A 248 -18.06 4.69 -12.66
CA ASP A 248 -17.70 5.63 -13.73
C ASP A 248 -18.11 5.15 -15.14
N GLY A 249 -18.82 4.03 -15.20
CA GLY A 249 -19.27 3.41 -16.45
C GLY A 249 -18.20 2.58 -17.18
N ARG A 250 -17.00 2.38 -16.59
CA ARG A 250 -15.85 1.71 -17.23
C ARG A 250 -15.46 0.39 -16.54
N ALA A 251 -16.39 -0.28 -15.87
CA ALA A 251 -16.10 -1.49 -15.08
C ALA A 251 -15.35 -2.57 -15.87
N ASP A 252 -15.74 -2.83 -17.12
CA ASP A 252 -15.08 -3.85 -17.96
C ASP A 252 -13.67 -3.40 -18.38
N PHE A 253 -13.49 -2.13 -18.69
CA PHE A 253 -12.16 -1.57 -18.98
C PHE A 253 -11.20 -1.75 -17.79
N TRP A 254 -11.67 -1.50 -16.57
CA TRP A 254 -10.83 -1.68 -15.37
C TRP A 254 -10.50 -3.15 -15.10
N ARG A 255 -11.42 -4.09 -15.38
CA ARG A 255 -11.12 -5.54 -15.33
C ARG A 255 -10.02 -5.92 -16.33
N GLU A 256 -10.13 -5.42 -17.56
CA GLU A 256 -9.10 -5.64 -18.57
C GLU A 256 -7.75 -5.01 -18.17
N CYS A 257 -7.75 -3.84 -17.54
CA CYS A 257 -6.51 -3.26 -16.98
C CYS A 257 -5.87 -4.16 -15.92
N ALA A 258 -6.67 -4.79 -15.05
CA ALA A 258 -6.16 -5.74 -14.06
C ALA A 258 -5.50 -6.96 -14.72
N GLU A 259 -6.19 -7.56 -15.71
CA GLU A 259 -5.68 -8.71 -16.47
C GLU A 259 -4.39 -8.35 -17.22
N ARG A 260 -4.38 -7.24 -17.95
CA ARG A 260 -3.21 -6.78 -18.71
C ARG A 260 -2.03 -6.46 -17.81
N SER A 261 -2.26 -5.88 -16.63
CA SER A 261 -1.19 -5.64 -15.65
C SER A 261 -0.56 -6.94 -15.15
N ARG A 262 -1.34 -7.99 -14.88
CA ARG A 262 -0.83 -9.31 -14.53
C ARG A 262 0.01 -9.90 -15.65
N GLU A 263 -0.50 -9.92 -16.89
CA GLU A 263 0.24 -10.40 -18.07
C GLU A 263 1.53 -9.61 -18.32
N TYR A 264 1.51 -8.29 -18.08
CA TYR A 264 2.68 -7.43 -18.20
C TYR A 264 3.73 -7.79 -17.17
N LEU A 265 3.36 -7.98 -15.90
CA LEU A 265 4.29 -8.36 -14.84
C LEU A 265 5.02 -9.67 -15.12
N HIS A 266 4.36 -10.65 -15.76
CA HIS A 266 5.02 -11.88 -16.23
C HIS A 266 6.19 -11.59 -17.17
N LYS A 267 6.10 -10.56 -18.01
CA LYS A 267 7.08 -10.22 -19.03
C LYS A 267 8.17 -9.28 -18.52
N SER A 268 7.83 -8.40 -17.58
CA SER A 268 8.74 -7.39 -17.04
C SER A 268 9.72 -7.95 -16.01
N ILE A 269 9.40 -9.09 -15.42
CA ILE A 269 10.17 -9.70 -14.35
C ILE A 269 11.17 -10.70 -14.91
N HIS A 270 12.43 -10.58 -14.46
CA HIS A 270 13.49 -11.47 -14.90
C HIS A 270 13.22 -12.92 -14.49
N PRO A 271 13.25 -13.89 -15.42
CA PRO A 271 12.74 -15.24 -15.20
C PRO A 271 13.52 -16.06 -14.17
N VAL A 272 14.77 -15.68 -13.88
CA VAL A 272 15.62 -16.41 -12.93
C VAL A 272 15.65 -15.74 -11.57
N THR A 273 15.85 -14.42 -11.51
CA THR A 273 16.05 -13.70 -10.25
C THR A 273 14.74 -13.20 -9.61
N GLY A 274 13.70 -13.03 -10.41
CA GLY A 274 12.48 -12.34 -9.96
C GLY A 274 12.63 -10.81 -9.86
N LEU A 275 13.78 -10.25 -10.22
CA LEU A 275 14.00 -8.81 -10.23
C LEU A 275 13.32 -8.17 -11.45
N ASN A 276 12.89 -6.94 -11.29
CA ASN A 276 12.32 -6.10 -12.34
C ASN A 276 13.12 -4.79 -12.44
N PRO A 277 13.18 -4.14 -13.61
CA PRO A 277 13.77 -2.82 -13.73
C PRO A 277 12.85 -1.74 -13.15
N ASP A 278 13.36 -0.50 -12.99
CA ASP A 278 12.52 0.65 -12.68
C ASP A 278 11.55 0.96 -13.83
N TYR A 279 12.01 0.87 -15.08
CA TYR A 279 11.21 1.23 -16.26
C TYR A 279 11.28 0.15 -17.33
N ASN A 280 10.14 -0.07 -18.00
CA ASN A 280 10.02 -0.99 -19.13
C ASN A 280 9.22 -0.38 -20.29
N ASN A 281 9.39 -0.95 -21.46
CA ASN A 281 8.40 -0.86 -22.53
C ASN A 281 7.12 -1.61 -22.13
N TYR A 282 6.00 -1.33 -22.78
CA TYR A 282 4.72 -2.00 -22.50
C TYR A 282 4.70 -3.49 -22.81
N ASP A 283 5.64 -3.98 -23.61
CA ASP A 283 5.82 -5.41 -23.86
C ASP A 283 6.69 -6.13 -22.81
N GLY A 284 7.14 -5.41 -21.78
CA GLY A 284 7.99 -5.93 -20.71
C GLY A 284 9.48 -5.92 -21.01
N SER A 285 9.91 -5.49 -22.21
CA SER A 285 11.33 -5.37 -22.56
C SER A 285 11.98 -4.16 -21.87
N LEU A 286 13.29 -4.23 -21.64
CA LEU A 286 14.09 -3.13 -21.10
C LEU A 286 14.03 -1.92 -22.04
N LEU A 287 14.06 -0.70 -21.48
CA LEU A 287 14.10 0.51 -22.31
C LEU A 287 15.36 0.63 -23.16
N GLY A 288 16.47 0.09 -22.67
CA GLY A 288 17.76 0.17 -23.35
C GLY A 288 18.28 1.59 -23.54
N ASN A 289 17.82 2.54 -22.73
CA ASN A 289 18.12 3.95 -22.85
C ASN A 289 19.16 4.39 -21.81
N ASN A 290 20.40 4.56 -22.23
CA ASN A 290 21.51 4.99 -21.37
C ASN A 290 21.31 6.38 -20.70
N ARG A 291 20.31 7.16 -21.10
CA ARG A 291 20.00 8.47 -20.49
C ARG A 291 19.04 8.36 -19.33
N ILE A 292 18.24 7.29 -19.29
CA ILE A 292 17.31 6.98 -18.21
C ILE A 292 17.81 5.68 -17.62
N ILE A 293 18.32 5.72 -16.40
CA ILE A 293 18.84 4.54 -15.73
C ILE A 293 17.65 3.80 -15.12
N GLY A 294 16.88 3.18 -16.00
CA GLY A 294 15.68 2.47 -15.64
C GLY A 294 15.79 0.95 -15.76
N ASP A 295 16.92 0.44 -16.25
CA ASP A 295 17.08 -1.00 -16.54
C ASP A 295 17.55 -1.82 -15.31
N ALA A 296 17.72 -1.19 -14.14
CA ALA A 296 18.14 -1.83 -12.89
C ALA A 296 16.99 -1.94 -11.88
N PHE A 297 17.05 -2.96 -11.03
CA PHE A 297 16.21 -3.09 -9.85
C PHE A 297 16.71 -2.17 -8.74
N ARG A 298 15.91 -1.16 -8.34
CA ARG A 298 16.26 -0.19 -7.32
C ARG A 298 15.01 0.65 -6.95
N PHE A 299 15.04 1.36 -5.83
CA PHE A 299 14.01 2.30 -5.37
C PHE A 299 12.56 1.90 -5.71
N ASP A 300 12.00 2.40 -6.82
CA ASP A 300 10.61 2.16 -7.23
C ASP A 300 10.36 0.66 -7.45
N SER A 301 11.33 -0.05 -8.01
CA SER A 301 11.25 -1.50 -8.23
C SER A 301 10.97 -2.31 -6.96
N TRP A 302 11.36 -1.81 -5.77
CA TRP A 302 11.12 -2.53 -4.50
C TRP A 302 9.64 -2.71 -4.20
N ARG A 303 8.76 -1.87 -4.74
CA ARG A 303 7.32 -1.96 -4.52
C ARG A 303 6.66 -3.16 -5.20
N VAL A 304 7.26 -3.68 -6.27
CA VAL A 304 6.66 -4.75 -7.09
C VAL A 304 6.35 -6.01 -6.28
N PRO A 305 7.25 -6.56 -5.43
CA PRO A 305 6.92 -7.73 -4.61
C PRO A 305 5.70 -7.50 -3.70
N MET A 306 5.58 -6.32 -3.12
CA MET A 306 4.46 -5.96 -2.26
C MET A 306 3.16 -5.78 -3.06
N ASN A 307 3.22 -5.17 -4.25
CA ASN A 307 2.04 -4.98 -5.11
C ASN A 307 1.47 -6.31 -5.63
N ILE A 308 2.34 -7.25 -5.99
CA ILE A 308 1.92 -8.61 -6.41
C ILE A 308 1.33 -9.38 -5.22
N ALA A 309 1.93 -9.23 -4.03
CA ALA A 309 1.41 -9.83 -2.80
C ALA A 309 0.03 -9.26 -2.43
N LEU A 310 -0.21 -7.97 -2.70
CA LEU A 310 -1.52 -7.35 -2.52
C LEU A 310 -2.56 -7.99 -3.45
N ASP A 311 -2.24 -8.12 -4.73
CA ASP A 311 -3.13 -8.75 -5.72
C ASP A 311 -3.41 -10.21 -5.37
N TYR A 312 -2.38 -10.95 -4.93
CA TYR A 312 -2.56 -12.31 -4.41
C TYR A 312 -3.52 -12.35 -3.22
N SER A 313 -3.35 -11.45 -2.26
CA SER A 313 -4.20 -11.38 -1.06
C SER A 313 -5.64 -10.98 -1.38
N TRP A 314 -5.85 -10.01 -2.28
CA TRP A 314 -7.17 -9.47 -2.55
C TRP A 314 -7.93 -10.21 -3.64
N ALA A 315 -7.28 -10.48 -4.77
CA ALA A 315 -7.92 -11.11 -5.94
C ALA A 315 -7.59 -12.59 -6.08
N CYS A 316 -6.35 -13.00 -5.80
CA CYS A 316 -5.85 -14.37 -6.01
C CYS A 316 -6.11 -14.86 -7.46
N ALA A 317 -6.05 -13.96 -8.44
CA ALA A 317 -6.45 -14.23 -9.81
C ALA A 317 -5.35 -14.91 -10.66
N ASP A 318 -4.10 -14.82 -10.22
CA ASP A 318 -2.91 -15.33 -10.93
C ASP A 318 -2.02 -16.14 -9.97
N LYS A 319 -2.67 -16.95 -9.16
CA LYS A 319 -2.13 -17.59 -7.97
C LYS A 319 -0.83 -18.35 -8.19
N GLU A 320 -0.81 -19.24 -9.19
CA GLU A 320 0.32 -20.14 -9.44
C GLU A 320 1.58 -19.34 -9.79
N TRP A 321 1.45 -18.36 -10.67
CA TRP A 321 2.56 -17.49 -11.05
C TRP A 321 2.98 -16.59 -9.90
N GLN A 322 2.03 -16.02 -9.14
CA GLN A 322 2.33 -15.16 -7.99
C GLN A 322 3.12 -15.91 -6.91
N GLN A 323 2.79 -17.18 -6.66
CA GLN A 323 3.53 -18.05 -5.75
C GLN A 323 4.93 -18.37 -6.27
N GLU A 324 5.06 -18.69 -7.54
CA GLU A 324 6.37 -18.91 -8.19
C GLU A 324 7.24 -17.65 -8.09
N TYR A 325 6.66 -16.50 -8.41
CA TYR A 325 7.34 -15.21 -8.30
C TYR A 325 7.81 -14.91 -6.87
N GLY A 326 6.91 -15.06 -5.89
CA GLY A 326 7.24 -14.81 -4.49
C GLY A 326 8.39 -15.67 -4.00
N ASN A 327 8.37 -16.95 -4.31
CA ASN A 327 9.46 -17.86 -3.98
C ASN A 327 10.77 -17.43 -4.68
N LYS A 328 10.70 -17.08 -5.95
CA LYS A 328 11.85 -16.70 -6.78
C LYS A 328 12.57 -15.45 -6.26
N ILE A 329 11.83 -14.37 -6.01
CA ILE A 329 12.44 -13.12 -5.51
C ILE A 329 13.02 -13.30 -4.11
N GLN A 330 12.36 -14.05 -3.23
CA GLN A 330 12.91 -14.33 -1.91
C GLN A 330 14.10 -15.28 -1.97
N ASP A 331 14.10 -16.30 -2.84
CA ASP A 331 15.26 -17.19 -3.05
C ASP A 331 16.47 -16.39 -3.54
N PHE A 332 16.27 -15.46 -4.47
CA PHE A 332 17.34 -14.58 -4.92
C PHE A 332 17.91 -13.73 -3.76
N LEU A 333 17.07 -12.96 -3.07
CA LEU A 333 17.51 -12.10 -1.97
C LEU A 333 18.13 -12.91 -0.82
N TYR A 334 17.59 -14.09 -0.51
CA TYR A 334 18.15 -15.00 0.48
C TYR A 334 19.56 -15.49 0.08
N SER A 335 19.79 -15.75 -1.21
CA SER A 335 21.10 -16.15 -1.73
C SER A 335 22.17 -15.04 -1.62
N GLN A 336 21.73 -13.77 -1.55
CA GLN A 336 22.59 -12.62 -1.31
C GLN A 336 22.88 -12.39 0.19
N GLY A 337 22.26 -13.19 1.06
CA GLY A 337 22.30 -13.08 2.52
C GLY A 337 21.13 -12.26 3.07
N ILE A 338 20.30 -12.88 3.90
CA ILE A 338 19.08 -12.26 4.43
C ILE A 338 19.33 -10.99 5.28
N ASP A 339 20.53 -10.86 5.83
CA ASP A 339 20.95 -9.71 6.62
C ASP A 339 21.79 -8.69 5.82
N THR A 340 22.11 -9.00 4.56
CA THR A 340 23.15 -8.27 3.82
C THR A 340 22.82 -7.98 2.37
N PHE A 341 21.69 -8.49 1.83
CA PHE A 341 21.32 -8.13 0.46
C PHE A 341 21.22 -6.62 0.33
N VAL A 342 21.67 -6.11 -0.80
CA VAL A 342 21.72 -4.68 -1.05
C VAL A 342 20.47 -4.21 -1.82
N ASP A 343 20.34 -2.93 -1.93
CA ASP A 343 19.15 -2.24 -2.43
C ASP A 343 19.15 -2.01 -3.95
N GLN A 344 20.23 -2.38 -4.65
CA GLN A 344 20.34 -2.20 -6.11
C GLN A 344 21.03 -3.36 -6.77
N TYR A 345 20.41 -3.88 -7.83
CA TYR A 345 20.92 -4.95 -8.68
C TYR A 345 20.62 -4.67 -10.15
N ASN A 346 21.46 -5.15 -11.05
CA ASN A 346 21.00 -5.42 -12.41
C ASN A 346 19.95 -6.54 -12.36
N VAL A 347 19.04 -6.58 -13.31
CA VAL A 347 17.94 -7.59 -13.28
C VAL A 347 18.47 -9.04 -13.37
N ASP A 348 19.66 -9.25 -13.88
CA ASP A 348 20.33 -10.56 -13.89
C ASP A 348 20.91 -11.00 -12.53
N GLY A 349 20.81 -10.15 -11.52
CA GLY A 349 21.27 -10.39 -10.16
C GLY A 349 22.68 -9.92 -9.85
N THR A 350 23.42 -9.38 -10.83
CA THR A 350 24.72 -8.75 -10.57
C THR A 350 24.53 -7.42 -9.85
N GLN A 351 25.41 -7.11 -8.90
CA GLN A 351 25.34 -5.82 -8.20
C GLN A 351 25.65 -4.66 -9.15
N VAL A 352 24.91 -3.58 -9.01
CA VAL A 352 25.20 -2.31 -9.66
C VAL A 352 26.47 -1.74 -9.06
N LYS A 353 27.48 -1.45 -9.89
CA LYS A 353 28.80 -1.00 -9.42
C LYS A 353 28.84 0.48 -9.04
N ASP A 354 27.99 1.27 -9.66
CA ASP A 354 27.89 2.72 -9.44
C ASP A 354 26.41 3.11 -9.35
N THR A 355 26.11 3.99 -8.41
CA THR A 355 24.82 4.67 -8.40
C THR A 355 24.82 5.73 -9.49
N LEU A 356 23.83 5.73 -10.21
CA LEU A 356 23.79 6.11 -11.60
C LEU A 356 23.27 7.52 -11.86
N ARG A 357 22.94 8.31 -10.81
CA ARG A 357 22.56 9.72 -10.97
C ARG A 357 23.48 10.62 -10.16
N ALA A 358 23.91 11.74 -10.73
CA ALA A 358 24.58 12.78 -9.99
C ALA A 358 23.64 13.28 -8.86
N GLY A 359 24.08 13.15 -7.60
CA GLY A 359 23.32 13.56 -6.42
C GLY A 359 22.58 12.44 -5.68
N GLU A 360 22.46 11.24 -6.25
CA GLU A 360 21.92 10.08 -5.54
C GLU A 360 22.99 9.41 -4.67
N HIS A 361 22.54 8.57 -3.71
CA HIS A 361 23.46 7.78 -2.88
C HIS A 361 24.33 6.90 -3.71
N LYS A 362 25.63 6.96 -3.47
CA LYS A 362 26.60 6.03 -4.06
C LYS A 362 26.79 4.76 -3.25
N ALA A 363 26.39 4.73 -1.99
CA ALA A 363 26.52 3.54 -1.17
C ALA A 363 25.34 2.59 -1.38
N LEU A 364 25.63 1.32 -1.62
CA LEU A 364 24.63 0.26 -1.57
C LEU A 364 24.36 -0.07 -0.10
N ARG A 365 23.07 -0.25 0.25
CA ARG A 365 22.63 -0.48 1.62
C ARG A 365 21.69 -1.69 1.69
N HIS A 366 21.59 -2.25 2.86
CA HIS A 366 20.51 -3.17 3.21
C HIS A 366 19.28 -2.33 3.61
N SER A 367 18.63 -1.70 2.60
CA SER A 367 17.58 -0.71 2.82
C SER A 367 16.33 -1.31 3.45
N LEU A 368 15.81 -0.63 4.48
CA LEU A 368 14.62 -1.06 5.22
C LEU A 368 13.39 -1.15 4.32
N GLY A 369 13.26 -0.27 3.32
CA GLY A 369 12.17 -0.33 2.35
C GLY A 369 12.16 -1.63 1.56
N LEU A 370 13.33 -2.11 1.08
CA LEU A 370 13.44 -3.39 0.40
C LEU A 370 13.24 -4.58 1.36
N VAL A 371 13.75 -4.51 2.59
CA VAL A 371 13.47 -5.51 3.63
C VAL A 371 11.95 -5.61 3.85
N ALA A 372 11.27 -4.50 3.94
CA ALA A 372 9.83 -4.43 4.17
C ALA A 372 9.03 -5.04 3.01
N THR A 373 9.30 -4.62 1.79
CA THR A 373 8.54 -5.10 0.61
C THR A 373 8.83 -6.56 0.28
N SER A 374 10.07 -7.01 0.48
CA SER A 374 10.42 -8.43 0.34
C SER A 374 9.77 -9.31 1.42
N ALA A 375 9.61 -8.79 2.63
CA ALA A 375 8.84 -9.47 3.69
C ALA A 375 7.34 -9.57 3.32
N ALA A 376 6.74 -8.51 2.76
CA ALA A 376 5.35 -8.54 2.31
C ALA A 376 5.10 -9.62 1.24
N ALA A 377 6.09 -9.92 0.39
CA ALA A 377 6.02 -11.02 -0.58
C ALA A 377 5.75 -12.39 0.07
N SER A 378 6.08 -12.56 1.35
CA SER A 378 5.80 -13.81 2.09
C SER A 378 4.32 -14.21 2.10
N LEU A 379 3.39 -13.29 1.85
CA LEU A 379 1.96 -13.59 1.73
C LEU A 379 1.67 -14.62 0.64
N MET A 380 2.44 -14.62 -0.45
CA MET A 380 2.27 -15.50 -1.59
C MET A 380 3.30 -16.66 -1.65
N CYS A 381 4.33 -16.61 -0.82
CA CYS A 381 5.37 -17.64 -0.80
C CYS A 381 4.88 -18.97 -0.21
N THR A 382 5.47 -20.07 -0.70
CA THR A 382 5.15 -21.44 -0.26
C THR A 382 6.32 -22.15 0.43
N HIS A 383 7.52 -21.55 0.46
CA HIS A 383 8.70 -22.12 1.13
C HIS A 383 8.87 -21.53 2.55
N GLU A 384 9.57 -22.27 3.42
CA GLU A 384 9.72 -21.87 4.82
C GLU A 384 10.63 -20.66 5.05
N LYS A 385 11.53 -20.34 4.11
CA LYS A 385 12.38 -19.13 4.18
C LYS A 385 11.56 -17.85 4.32
N SER A 386 10.31 -17.85 3.83
CA SER A 386 9.42 -16.70 3.94
C SER A 386 9.18 -16.26 5.39
N ARG A 387 9.25 -17.17 6.35
CA ARG A 387 9.13 -16.87 7.79
C ARG A 387 10.29 -16.01 8.29
N GLU A 388 11.50 -16.26 7.78
CA GLU A 388 12.68 -15.48 8.15
C GLU A 388 12.56 -14.03 7.66
N PHE A 389 12.03 -13.80 6.45
CA PHE A 389 11.76 -12.44 5.94
C PHE A 389 10.76 -11.70 6.83
N VAL A 390 9.68 -12.37 7.27
CA VAL A 390 8.69 -11.78 8.17
C VAL A 390 9.32 -11.42 9.52
N ASP A 391 10.13 -12.33 10.08
CA ASP A 391 10.82 -12.10 11.35
C ASP A 391 11.87 -10.98 11.25
N LYS A 392 12.59 -10.90 10.11
CA LYS A 392 13.51 -9.80 9.84
C LYS A 392 12.82 -8.45 9.86
N LEU A 393 11.69 -8.31 9.20
CA LEU A 393 10.92 -7.05 9.24
C LEU A 393 10.44 -6.74 10.66
N TRP A 394 9.93 -7.73 11.40
CA TRP A 394 9.48 -7.53 12.78
C TRP A 394 10.57 -6.92 13.66
N ASN A 395 11.80 -7.42 13.53
CA ASN A 395 12.96 -7.01 14.31
C ASN A 395 13.73 -5.82 13.71
N ALA A 396 13.42 -5.41 12.48
CA ALA A 396 14.12 -4.33 11.82
C ALA A 396 13.88 -3.00 12.54
N LYS A 397 14.96 -2.25 12.72
CA LYS A 397 14.93 -0.91 13.28
C LYS A 397 14.82 0.13 12.17
N HIS A 398 14.10 1.20 12.43
CA HIS A 398 14.06 2.38 11.57
C HIS A 398 14.96 3.44 12.18
N GLU A 399 16.22 3.41 11.86
CA GLU A 399 17.27 4.26 12.38
C GLU A 399 18.31 4.58 11.28
N PRO A 400 19.13 5.61 11.43
CA PRO A 400 20.18 5.92 10.45
C PRO A 400 21.11 4.74 10.20
N TYR A 401 21.47 4.56 8.92
CA TYR A 401 22.49 3.58 8.51
C TYR A 401 23.89 3.98 9.00
N GLU A 402 24.86 3.07 8.92
CA GLU A 402 26.22 3.31 9.39
C GLU A 402 26.89 4.55 8.78
N ASP A 403 26.53 4.91 7.56
CA ASP A 403 27.03 6.13 6.88
C ASP A 403 26.25 7.40 7.25
N GLY A 404 25.33 7.31 8.19
CA GLY A 404 24.50 8.42 8.66
C GLY A 404 23.30 8.76 7.77
N TYR A 405 23.11 8.04 6.67
CA TYR A 405 21.90 8.19 5.85
C TYR A 405 20.68 7.67 6.58
N PHE A 406 19.57 8.39 6.50
CA PHE A 406 18.28 7.99 7.06
C PHE A 406 17.16 8.37 6.10
N ASP A 407 16.28 7.43 5.81
CA ASP A 407 15.10 7.65 4.98
C ASP A 407 13.82 7.47 5.81
N ALA A 408 13.36 8.57 6.41
CA ALA A 408 12.11 8.58 7.16
C ALA A 408 10.88 8.47 6.25
N TYR A 409 11.00 8.91 5.00
CA TYR A 409 9.89 9.00 4.06
C TYR A 409 9.67 7.66 3.35
N TYR A 410 10.56 7.25 2.47
CA TYR A 410 10.32 6.07 1.63
C TYR A 410 10.43 4.77 2.42
N ASP A 411 11.54 4.56 3.15
CA ASP A 411 11.70 3.39 4.01
C ASP A 411 10.60 3.32 5.09
N GLY A 412 10.25 4.47 5.70
CA GLY A 412 9.21 4.55 6.73
C GLY A 412 7.82 4.18 6.21
N LEU A 413 7.43 4.73 5.06
CA LEU A 413 6.13 4.45 4.44
C LEU A 413 6.04 3.00 3.96
N LEU A 414 7.06 2.47 3.28
CA LEU A 414 7.07 1.07 2.84
C LEU A 414 7.05 0.09 4.02
N ARG A 415 7.77 0.41 5.10
CA ARG A 415 7.72 -0.36 6.35
C ARG A 415 6.29 -0.41 6.90
N LEU A 416 5.59 0.70 6.98
CA LEU A 416 4.21 0.75 7.49
C LEU A 416 3.27 -0.05 6.60
N PHE A 417 3.36 0.07 5.28
CA PHE A 417 2.58 -0.76 4.35
C PHE A 417 2.85 -2.25 4.57
N ALA A 418 4.10 -2.66 4.69
CA ALA A 418 4.45 -4.06 4.91
C ALA A 418 3.89 -4.60 6.25
N PHE A 419 3.90 -3.79 7.32
CA PHE A 419 3.26 -4.16 8.59
C PHE A 419 1.74 -4.31 8.44
N MET A 420 1.07 -3.43 7.68
CA MET A 420 -0.36 -3.59 7.37
C MET A 420 -0.63 -4.88 6.58
N HIS A 421 0.19 -5.18 5.57
CA HIS A 421 0.09 -6.42 4.80
C HIS A 421 0.20 -7.66 5.68
N LEU A 422 1.27 -7.76 6.45
CA LEU A 422 1.64 -8.96 7.19
C LEU A 422 0.80 -9.18 8.44
N SER A 423 0.19 -8.13 8.99
CA SER A 423 -0.78 -8.22 10.10
C SER A 423 -2.21 -8.49 9.65
N GLY A 424 -2.46 -8.56 8.32
CA GLY A 424 -3.82 -8.70 7.77
C GLY A 424 -4.69 -7.44 7.92
N ASN A 425 -4.06 -6.26 8.05
CA ASN A 425 -4.74 -4.98 8.21
C ASN A 425 -4.71 -4.09 6.96
N TYR A 426 -4.12 -4.54 5.86
CA TYR A 426 -4.31 -3.90 4.56
C TYR A 426 -5.51 -4.54 3.86
N ARG A 427 -6.68 -3.95 4.06
CA ARG A 427 -7.96 -4.58 3.77
C ARG A 427 -8.71 -3.88 2.64
N ILE A 428 -9.50 -4.64 1.91
CA ILE A 428 -10.54 -4.12 1.05
C ILE A 428 -11.62 -3.50 1.95
N ILE A 429 -11.95 -2.25 1.71
CA ILE A 429 -13.04 -1.58 2.41
C ILE A 429 -14.28 -1.70 1.54
N PHE A 430 -15.16 -2.59 1.95
CA PHE A 430 -16.44 -2.82 1.28
C PHE A 430 -17.44 -1.70 1.64
N PRO A 431 -18.33 -1.31 0.72
CA PRO A 431 -19.41 -0.38 1.07
C PRO A 431 -20.30 -0.98 2.15
N GLU A 432 -20.79 -0.15 3.07
CA GLU A 432 -21.84 -0.55 4.00
C GLU A 432 -23.06 -1.02 3.22
N LYS A 433 -23.72 -2.09 3.72
CA LYS A 433 -24.90 -2.69 3.08
C LYS A 433 -26.15 -1.89 3.40
#